data_881c7e5eae63168395e07790d2cd300d
#
_entry.id   881c7e5eae63168395e07790d2cd300d
#
_cell.length_a   1.000
_cell.length_b   1.000
_cell.length_c   1.000
_cell.angle_alpha   90.00
_cell.angle_beta   90.00
_cell.angle_gamma   90.00
#
_symmetry.space_group_name_H-M   'P 1'
#
loop_
_entity.id
_entity.type
_entity.pdbx_description
1 polymer ?
#
loop_
_entity_poly.entity_id
_entity_poly.type
_entity_poly.pdbx_seq_one_letter_code
_entity_poly.pdbx_strand_id
1 'polypeptide(L)'
;MALYTPTILAFWLGDTVVNFRQGETVPRCSGGIKLLDESSSVLRADCLYICTAQSLERAIASGRLPPDALFAICSGEYMLEIPGSLTLIETSLPLIELYNCVQELVHRFTAWDSEIQRAIYRNAGLQEILNISSSELHATIFLVNA
;
A
#
# COMPACT_ATOMS: atom_id res chain seq x y z
N MET A 1 -0.53 9.06 -13.37
CA MET A 1 -0.10 8.85 -11.97
C MET A 1 -0.41 7.41 -11.55
N ALA A 2 0.58 6.71 -11.02
CA ALA A 2 0.41 5.34 -10.57
C ALA A 2 -0.43 5.31 -9.29
N LEU A 3 -1.48 4.50 -9.28
CA LEU A 3 -2.33 4.31 -8.12
C LEU A 3 -2.30 2.82 -7.76
N TYR A 4 -1.53 2.48 -6.74
CA TYR A 4 -1.55 1.13 -6.20
C TYR A 4 -2.69 1.01 -5.18
N THR A 5 -3.26 -0.19 -5.07
CA THR A 5 -4.36 -0.45 -4.14
C THR A 5 -3.86 -1.22 -2.93
N PRO A 6 -4.56 -1.12 -1.79
CA PRO A 6 -4.24 -1.94 -0.63
C PRO A 6 -4.25 -3.43 -0.94
N THR A 7 -5.19 -3.89 -1.77
CA THR A 7 -5.30 -5.30 -2.14
C THR A 7 -4.06 -5.78 -2.88
N ILE A 8 -3.55 -4.99 -3.83
CA ILE A 8 -2.34 -5.34 -4.57
C ILE A 8 -1.14 -5.43 -3.65
N LEU A 9 -0.97 -4.46 -2.74
CA LEU A 9 0.14 -4.48 -1.80
C LEU A 9 0.04 -5.66 -0.83
N ALA A 10 -1.16 -5.97 -0.33
CA ALA A 10 -1.35 -7.14 0.53
C ALA A 10 -0.98 -8.43 -0.19
N PHE A 11 -1.37 -8.55 -1.46
CA PHE A 11 -1.03 -9.70 -2.27
C PHE A 11 0.49 -9.84 -2.46
N TRP A 12 1.18 -8.74 -2.79
CA TRP A 12 2.62 -8.76 -3.02
C TRP A 12 3.42 -9.02 -1.74
N LEU A 13 2.92 -8.60 -0.58
CA LEU A 13 3.55 -8.91 0.70
C LEU A 13 3.37 -10.39 1.08
N GLY A 14 2.40 -11.06 0.49
CA GLY A 14 2.25 -12.51 0.54
C GLY A 14 2.13 -13.08 1.94
N ASP A 15 2.94 -14.09 2.23
CA ASP A 15 2.89 -14.82 3.49
C ASP A 15 3.27 -13.97 4.72
N THR A 16 3.85 -12.79 4.51
CA THR A 16 4.17 -11.89 5.62
C THR A 16 2.94 -11.19 6.18
N VAL A 17 1.83 -11.15 5.43
CA VAL A 17 0.59 -10.53 5.88
C VAL A 17 -0.08 -11.45 6.90
N VAL A 18 -0.24 -10.91 8.11
CA VAL A 18 -0.93 -11.61 9.20
C VAL A 18 -2.43 -11.32 9.15
N ASN A 19 -2.79 -10.09 8.82
CA ASN A 19 -4.17 -9.67 8.74
C ASN A 19 -4.30 -8.47 7.79
N PHE A 20 -5.44 -8.40 7.11
CA PHE A 20 -5.76 -7.29 6.22
C PHE A 20 -7.19 -6.84 6.48
N ARG A 21 -7.35 -5.57 6.86
CA ARG A 21 -8.66 -4.99 7.12
C ARG A 21 -8.88 -3.79 6.23
N GLN A 22 -9.88 -3.88 5.36
CA GLN A 22 -10.27 -2.75 4.52
C GLN A 22 -11.18 -1.81 5.29
N GLY A 23 -10.90 -0.50 5.19
CA GLY A 23 -11.75 0.53 5.74
C GLY A 23 -13.00 0.75 4.89
N GLU A 24 -13.87 1.62 5.37
CA GLU A 24 -15.14 1.92 4.70
C GLU A 24 -14.94 2.67 3.38
N THR A 25 -13.83 3.41 3.26
CA THR A 25 -13.50 4.20 2.07
C THR A 25 -12.14 3.76 1.54
N VAL A 26 -12.02 3.60 0.22
CA VAL A 26 -10.75 3.25 -0.41
C VAL A 26 -9.78 4.43 -0.29
N PRO A 27 -8.58 4.22 0.29
CA PRO A 27 -7.61 5.30 0.41
C PRO A 27 -6.98 5.67 -0.93
N ARG A 28 -6.56 6.94 -1.03
CA ARG A 28 -5.85 7.46 -2.19
C ARG A 28 -4.40 7.71 -1.79
N CYS A 29 -3.49 6.97 -2.41
CA CYS A 29 -2.07 7.01 -2.04
C CYS A 29 -1.26 7.80 -3.07
N SER A 30 -1.63 9.06 -3.30
CA SER A 30 -0.96 9.94 -4.24
C SER A 30 0.21 10.71 -3.63
N GLY A 31 0.27 10.82 -2.31
CA GLY A 31 1.29 11.59 -1.59
C GLY A 31 2.54 10.83 -1.21
N GLY A 32 2.63 9.55 -1.60
CA GLY A 32 3.82 8.74 -1.37
C GLY A 32 3.79 7.92 -0.09
N ILE A 33 4.93 7.33 0.23
CA ILE A 33 5.12 6.46 1.39
C ILE A 33 5.87 7.23 2.46
N LYS A 34 5.41 7.15 3.70
CA LYS A 34 6.06 7.81 4.84
C LYS A 34 6.18 6.87 6.01
N LEU A 35 7.27 7.01 6.75
CA LEU A 35 7.35 6.42 8.08
C LEU A 35 6.54 7.27 9.05
N LEU A 36 5.79 6.61 9.92
CA LEU A 36 5.04 7.30 10.95
C LEU A 36 5.99 7.89 11.99
N ASP A 37 5.88 9.18 12.22
CA ASP A 37 6.72 9.91 13.16
C ASP A 37 5.99 10.21 14.47
N GLU A 38 6.71 10.83 15.41
CA GLU A 38 6.17 11.23 16.72
C GLU A 38 5.56 12.63 16.70
N SER A 39 5.36 13.21 15.52
CA SER A 39 4.73 14.52 15.36
C SER A 39 3.31 14.53 15.94
N SER A 40 2.88 15.70 16.42
CA SER A 40 1.52 15.89 16.89
C SER A 40 0.53 16.25 15.78
N SER A 41 1.00 16.35 14.54
CA SER A 41 0.16 16.71 13.40
C SER A 41 -0.78 15.57 13.02
N VAL A 42 -1.94 15.93 12.47
CA VAL A 42 -2.86 14.95 11.89
C VAL A 42 -2.19 14.26 10.71
N LEU A 43 -2.39 12.95 10.60
CA LEU A 43 -1.83 12.18 9.49
C LEU A 43 -2.51 12.55 8.18
N ARG A 44 -1.77 12.43 7.08
CA ARG A 44 -2.27 12.77 5.76
C ARG A 44 -3.03 11.58 5.16
N ALA A 45 -4.24 11.85 4.68
CA ALA A 45 -5.10 10.82 4.07
C ALA A 45 -4.58 10.34 2.70
N ASP A 46 -3.72 11.12 2.05
CA ASP A 46 -3.19 10.79 0.73
C ASP A 46 -1.87 10.01 0.77
N CYS A 47 -1.34 9.71 1.95
CA CYS A 47 -0.08 8.99 2.12
C CYS A 47 -0.30 7.59 2.66
N LEU A 48 0.57 6.67 2.26
CA LEU A 48 0.71 5.37 2.89
C LEU A 48 1.71 5.47 4.03
N TYR A 49 1.31 5.07 5.23
CA TYR A 49 2.18 5.09 6.39
C TYR A 49 2.70 3.71 6.72
N ILE A 50 4.01 3.62 6.93
CA ILE A 50 4.69 2.41 7.42
C ILE A 50 5.07 2.66 8.86
N CYS A 51 4.73 1.73 9.74
CA CYS A 51 4.89 1.93 11.19
C CYS A 51 4.97 0.60 11.93
N THR A 52 5.29 0.69 13.22
CA THR A 52 5.02 -0.43 14.13
C THR A 52 3.55 -0.32 14.58
N ALA A 53 2.97 -1.46 14.98
CA ALA A 53 1.60 -1.46 15.47
C ALA A 53 1.45 -0.52 16.67
N GLN A 54 2.44 -0.50 17.58
CA GLN A 54 2.42 0.36 18.75
C GLN A 54 2.43 1.86 18.39
N SER A 55 3.23 2.24 17.39
CA SER A 55 3.26 3.64 16.93
C SER A 55 1.92 4.06 16.35
N LEU A 56 1.29 3.18 15.59
CA LEU A 56 -0.03 3.47 15.02
C LEU A 56 -1.09 3.60 16.11
N GLU A 57 -1.08 2.71 17.11
CA GLU A 57 -1.99 2.77 18.24
C GLU A 57 -1.86 4.11 18.97
N ARG A 58 -0.63 4.55 19.24
CA ARG A 58 -0.37 5.83 19.89
C ARG A 58 -0.87 7.01 19.07
N ALA A 59 -0.62 6.99 17.76
CA ALA A 59 -1.05 8.06 16.88
C ALA A 59 -2.58 8.20 16.86
N ILE A 60 -3.29 7.09 16.77
CA ILE A 60 -4.75 7.09 16.76
C ILE A 60 -5.31 7.51 18.12
N ALA A 61 -4.74 7.01 19.19
CA ALA A 61 -5.16 7.38 20.55
C ALA A 61 -4.93 8.87 20.82
N SER A 62 -3.96 9.49 20.17
CA SER A 62 -3.66 10.91 20.30
C SER A 62 -4.50 11.80 19.37
N GLY A 63 -5.44 11.23 18.62
CA GLY A 63 -6.33 11.99 17.76
C GLY A 63 -5.69 12.43 16.43
N ARG A 64 -4.66 11.74 15.96
CA ARG A 64 -3.98 12.08 14.70
C ARG A 64 -4.66 11.48 13.46
N LEU A 65 -5.73 10.70 13.64
CA LEU A 65 -6.46 10.10 12.53
C LEU A 65 -7.12 11.19 11.68
N PRO A 66 -6.91 11.21 10.34
CA PRO A 66 -7.57 12.19 9.49
C PRO A 66 -9.06 11.88 9.34
N PRO A 67 -9.88 12.87 8.95
CA PRO A 67 -11.32 12.63 8.76
C PRO A 67 -11.62 11.73 7.57
N ASP A 68 -10.70 11.65 6.60
CA ASP A 68 -10.82 10.80 5.43
C ASP A 68 -10.18 9.43 5.69
N ALA A 69 -10.20 8.58 4.65
CA ALA A 69 -9.59 7.26 4.73
C ALA A 69 -8.07 7.36 4.93
N LEU A 70 -7.54 6.50 5.79
CA LEU A 70 -6.11 6.37 6.02
C LEU A 70 -5.66 4.97 5.65
N PHE A 71 -4.49 4.85 5.01
CA PHE A 71 -3.87 3.57 4.70
C PHE A 71 -2.56 3.42 5.46
N ALA A 72 -2.44 2.34 6.20
CA ALA A 72 -1.24 2.02 6.97
C ALA A 72 -0.87 0.55 6.82
N ILE A 73 0.44 0.27 6.80
CA ILE A 73 0.98 -1.07 6.87
C ILE A 73 1.89 -1.11 8.09
N CYS A 74 1.60 -2.03 9.02
CA CYS A 74 2.34 -2.07 10.26
C CYS A 74 3.13 -3.35 10.44
N SER A 75 4.22 -3.23 11.21
CA SER A 75 4.99 -4.34 11.73
C SER A 75 4.40 -4.74 13.09
N GLY A 76 3.92 -5.97 13.21
CA GLY A 76 3.32 -6.47 14.42
C GLY A 76 1.79 -6.41 14.37
N GLU A 77 1.17 -6.77 15.48
CA GLU A 77 -0.28 -6.86 15.60
C GLU A 77 -0.87 -5.63 16.28
N TYR A 78 -1.88 -5.05 15.65
CA TYR A 78 -2.60 -3.90 16.19
C TYR A 78 -3.61 -4.40 17.24
N MET A 79 -3.49 -3.90 18.45
CA MET A 79 -4.22 -4.44 19.61
C MET A 79 -5.47 -3.65 20.00
N LEU A 80 -5.63 -2.44 19.45
CA LEU A 80 -6.78 -1.60 19.80
C LEU A 80 -7.90 -1.78 18.77
N GLU A 81 -9.05 -1.15 19.02
CA GLU A 81 -10.15 -1.12 18.08
C GLU A 81 -9.72 -0.36 16.80
N ILE A 82 -10.00 -0.96 15.65
CA ILE A 82 -9.63 -0.38 14.36
C ILE A 82 -10.74 0.56 13.90
N PRO A 83 -10.42 1.86 13.67
CA PRO A 83 -11.40 2.80 13.14
C PRO A 83 -11.88 2.40 11.75
N GLY A 84 -13.15 2.68 11.43
CA GLY A 84 -13.73 2.34 10.13
C GLY A 84 -13.08 3.06 8.95
N SER A 85 -12.43 4.20 9.17
CA SER A 85 -11.72 4.94 8.12
C SER A 85 -10.32 4.42 7.85
N LEU A 86 -9.82 3.47 8.65
CA LEU A 86 -8.47 2.93 8.53
C LEU A 86 -8.48 1.64 7.71
N THR A 87 -7.68 1.61 6.64
CA THR A 87 -7.31 0.38 5.93
C THR A 87 -5.95 -0.04 6.46
N LEU A 88 -5.86 -1.22 7.05
CA LEU A 88 -4.67 -1.68 7.74
C LEU A 88 -4.22 -3.04 7.24
N ILE A 89 -2.93 -3.13 6.92
CA ILE A 89 -2.27 -4.41 6.66
C ILE A 89 -1.29 -4.65 7.81
N GLU A 90 -1.47 -5.77 8.51
CA GLU A 90 -0.56 -6.18 9.59
C GLU A 90 0.39 -7.23 9.04
N THR A 91 1.69 -7.04 9.28
CA THR A 91 2.71 -7.94 8.76
C THR A 91 3.60 -8.48 9.88
N SER A 92 4.27 -9.62 9.59
CA SER A 92 5.28 -10.19 10.48
C SER A 92 6.67 -9.65 10.23
N LEU A 93 6.85 -8.77 9.24
CA LEU A 93 8.16 -8.21 8.91
C LEU A 93 8.60 -7.18 9.96
N PRO A 94 9.90 -7.15 10.31
CA PRO A 94 10.45 -6.02 11.07
C PRO A 94 10.28 -4.71 10.33
N LEU A 95 10.21 -3.61 11.07
CA LEU A 95 9.88 -2.30 10.50
C LEU A 95 10.78 -1.90 9.33
N ILE A 96 12.09 -2.05 9.47
CA ILE A 96 13.04 -1.65 8.43
C ILE A 96 12.87 -2.51 7.17
N GLU A 97 12.72 -3.81 7.34
CA GLU A 97 12.48 -4.71 6.21
C GLU A 97 11.15 -4.41 5.53
N LEU A 98 10.11 -4.13 6.33
CA LEU A 98 8.80 -3.76 5.81
C LEU A 98 8.88 -2.50 4.98
N TYR A 99 9.54 -1.46 5.50
CA TYR A 99 9.68 -0.20 4.79
C TYR A 99 10.40 -0.39 3.45
N ASN A 100 11.52 -1.09 3.47
CA ASN A 100 12.29 -1.34 2.24
C ASN A 100 11.52 -2.18 1.24
N CYS A 101 10.78 -3.19 1.71
CA CYS A 101 9.97 -4.04 0.86
C CYS A 101 8.85 -3.25 0.18
N VAL A 102 8.13 -2.43 0.93
CA VAL A 102 7.03 -1.63 0.38
C VAL A 102 7.56 -0.59 -0.59
N GLN A 103 8.68 0.07 -0.27
CA GLN A 103 9.32 1.01 -1.17
C GLN A 103 9.65 0.36 -2.52
N GLU A 104 10.22 -0.82 -2.48
CA GLU A 104 10.57 -1.55 -3.70
C GLU A 104 9.33 -1.95 -4.50
N LEU A 105 8.29 -2.45 -3.83
CA LEU A 105 7.05 -2.84 -4.49
C LEU A 105 6.37 -1.66 -5.17
N VAL A 106 6.30 -0.52 -4.50
CA VAL A 106 5.70 0.68 -5.07
C VAL A 106 6.55 1.21 -6.24
N HIS A 107 7.87 1.13 -6.13
CA HIS A 107 8.75 1.51 -7.22
C HIS A 107 8.53 0.63 -8.46
N ARG A 108 8.42 -0.68 -8.27
CA ARG A 108 8.12 -1.61 -9.38
C ARG A 108 6.77 -1.31 -10.01
N PHE A 109 5.75 -1.05 -9.19
CA PHE A 109 4.43 -0.72 -9.70
C PHE A 109 4.47 0.55 -10.54
N THR A 110 5.19 1.58 -10.07
CA THR A 110 5.33 2.84 -10.80
C THR A 110 6.05 2.64 -12.12
N ALA A 111 7.11 1.84 -12.14
CA ALA A 111 7.86 1.53 -13.36
C ALA A 111 6.98 0.77 -14.36
N TRP A 112 6.25 -0.24 -13.88
CA TRP A 112 5.32 -1.01 -14.72
C TRP A 112 4.23 -0.12 -15.30
N ASP A 113 3.63 0.74 -14.47
CA ASP A 113 2.58 1.66 -14.91
C ASP A 113 3.11 2.60 -16.00
N SER A 114 4.32 3.13 -15.82
CA SER A 114 4.96 4.00 -16.82
C SER A 114 5.18 3.29 -18.14
N GLU A 115 5.60 2.02 -18.10
CA GLU A 115 5.80 1.23 -19.31
C GLU A 115 4.48 0.95 -20.03
N ILE A 116 3.43 0.64 -19.28
CA ILE A 116 2.09 0.43 -19.84
C ILE A 116 1.58 1.71 -20.50
N GLN A 117 1.70 2.85 -19.83
CA GLN A 117 1.30 4.14 -20.39
C GLN A 117 2.05 4.46 -21.66
N ARG A 118 3.36 4.18 -21.68
CA ARG A 118 4.20 4.40 -22.86
C ARG A 118 3.79 3.50 -24.02
N ALA A 119 3.48 2.23 -23.73
CA ALA A 119 3.01 1.28 -24.74
C ALA A 119 1.66 1.72 -25.33
N ILE A 120 0.73 2.16 -24.49
CA ILE A 120 -0.56 2.66 -24.92
C ILE A 120 -0.38 3.92 -25.79
N TYR A 121 0.47 4.84 -25.34
CA TYR A 121 0.74 6.08 -26.07
C TYR A 121 1.32 5.81 -27.47
N ARG A 122 2.18 4.80 -27.59
CA ARG A 122 2.75 4.41 -28.89
C ARG A 122 1.81 3.55 -29.72
N ASN A 123 0.58 3.37 -29.28
CA ASN A 123 -0.41 2.54 -29.96
C ASN A 123 0.06 1.09 -30.12
N ALA A 124 0.73 0.57 -29.09
CA ALA A 124 1.23 -0.80 -29.06
C ALA A 124 0.09 -1.81 -28.97
N GLY A 125 0.34 -3.02 -29.48
CA GLY A 125 -0.64 -4.09 -29.41
C GLY A 125 -0.80 -4.65 -28.00
N LEU A 126 -1.93 -5.33 -27.79
CA LEU A 126 -2.24 -5.95 -26.51
C LEU A 126 -1.14 -6.93 -26.07
N GLN A 127 -0.55 -7.67 -27.01
CA GLN A 127 0.50 -8.63 -26.70
C GLN A 127 1.73 -7.95 -26.07
N GLU A 128 2.12 -6.78 -26.58
CA GLU A 128 3.23 -6.02 -26.00
C GLU A 128 2.91 -5.59 -24.56
N ILE A 129 1.70 -5.11 -24.33
CA ILE A 129 1.26 -4.71 -22.98
C ILE A 129 1.31 -5.91 -22.02
N LEU A 130 0.83 -7.07 -22.45
CA LEU A 130 0.87 -8.29 -21.64
C LEU A 130 2.30 -8.73 -21.36
N ASN A 131 3.19 -8.62 -22.33
CA ASN A 131 4.60 -8.98 -22.14
C ASN A 131 5.30 -8.10 -21.12
N ILE A 132 5.04 -6.78 -21.16
CA ILE A 132 5.58 -5.85 -20.17
C ILE A 132 5.07 -6.22 -18.78
N SER A 133 3.78 -6.48 -18.65
CA SER A 133 3.13 -6.74 -17.37
C SER A 133 3.50 -8.09 -16.78
N SER A 134 3.69 -9.12 -17.61
CA SER A 134 3.89 -10.48 -17.11
C SER A 134 5.17 -10.67 -16.32
N SER A 135 6.23 -9.92 -16.63
CA SER A 135 7.50 -10.02 -15.91
C SER A 135 7.43 -9.39 -14.52
N GLU A 136 6.61 -8.36 -14.34
CA GLU A 136 6.54 -7.60 -13.10
C GLU A 136 5.36 -8.02 -12.21
N LEU A 137 4.23 -8.38 -12.82
CA LEU A 137 2.98 -8.64 -12.09
C LEU A 137 2.35 -9.98 -12.48
N HIS A 138 3.18 -10.96 -12.79
CA HIS A 138 2.73 -12.26 -13.30
C HIS A 138 1.55 -12.86 -12.50
N ALA A 139 1.71 -12.99 -11.18
CA ALA A 139 0.67 -13.57 -10.34
C ALA A 139 -0.55 -12.66 -10.20
N THR A 140 -0.34 -11.35 -10.15
CA THR A 140 -1.42 -10.37 -10.03
C THR A 140 -2.30 -10.37 -11.27
N ILE A 141 -1.69 -10.42 -12.46
CA ILE A 141 -2.44 -10.48 -13.72
C ILE A 141 -3.28 -11.74 -13.78
N PHE A 142 -2.75 -12.86 -13.35
CA PHE A 142 -3.49 -14.12 -13.30
C PHE A 142 -4.73 -14.01 -12.40
N LEU A 143 -4.61 -13.38 -11.25
CA LEU A 143 -5.73 -13.20 -10.33
C LEU A 143 -6.82 -12.31 -10.92
N VAL A 144 -6.44 -11.25 -11.61
CA VAL A 144 -7.40 -10.31 -12.20
C VAL A 144 -8.20 -10.96 -13.33
N ASN A 145 -7.59 -11.88 -14.05
CA ASN A 145 -8.23 -12.53 -15.20
C ASN A 145 -8.87 -13.89 -14.88
N ALA A 146 -8.78 -14.30 -13.63
CA ALA A 146 -9.34 -15.58 -13.20
C ALA A 146 -10.85 -15.56 -13.05
#